data_e1055af5f6d57ead19b6709aac10ab72
#
_entry.id   e1055af5f6d57ead19b6709aac10ab72
#
_cell.length_a   1.000
_cell.length_b   1.000
_cell.length_c   1.000
_cell.angle_alpha   90.00
_cell.angle_beta   90.00
_cell.angle_gamma   90.00
#
_symmetry.space_group_name_H-M   'P 1'
#
loop_
_entity.id
_entity.type
_entity.pdbx_description
1 polymer ?
#
loop_
_entity_poly.entity_id
_entity_poly.type
_entity_poly.pdbx_seq_one_letter_code
_entity_poly.pdbx_strand_id
1 'polypeptide(L)'
;LYHHVPSVTSMPVYLGQQDALLQPYVRILTQDEIDIRIKRFWRYLDRTLPDAFMHANIGPSDSPITRAILRADAELKQVSPNLTFIYDPDITPDDLLLEVAKNICECSKPHIANGPVHDKIFTKGGYGIVSCYNSLPLAGGGSTLVRLNLKAIAERSESLEDFFTHTLPHYCQQQIAIIDARCEFLYQQSHFFENSFLVKEGLLDADRFVPMFGMYGLAEAVNVLCEKAGMT
;
A
#
# COMPACT_ATOMS: atom_id res chain seq x y z
N LEU A 1 -20.39 1.10 9.62
CA LEU A 1 -19.28 0.15 9.48
C LEU A 1 -17.93 0.85 9.62
N TYR A 2 -17.67 1.85 8.77
CA TYR A 2 -16.44 2.62 8.74
C TYR A 2 -15.95 3.14 10.11
N HIS A 3 -16.86 3.71 10.91
CA HIS A 3 -16.53 4.21 12.27
C HIS A 3 -16.15 3.11 13.27
N HIS A 4 -16.56 1.87 13.02
CA HIS A 4 -16.35 0.78 13.95
C HIS A 4 -15.11 -0.07 13.60
N VAL A 5 -14.60 0.00 12.38
CA VAL A 5 -13.42 -0.79 11.97
C VAL A 5 -12.20 -0.45 12.84
N PRO A 6 -11.84 0.83 13.10
CA PRO A 6 -10.69 1.15 13.95
C PRO A 6 -10.84 0.70 15.41
N SER A 7 -12.06 0.48 15.90
CA SER A 7 -12.29 -0.03 17.26
C SER A 7 -12.12 -1.53 17.40
N VAL A 8 -12.12 -2.28 16.30
CA VAL A 8 -11.96 -3.74 16.30
C VAL A 8 -10.64 -4.20 15.69
N THR A 9 -9.92 -3.32 15.00
CA THR A 9 -8.60 -3.60 14.43
C THR A 9 -7.65 -2.44 14.68
N SER A 10 -6.37 -2.74 14.84
CA SER A 10 -5.28 -1.75 14.82
C SER A 10 -4.69 -1.57 13.43
N MET A 11 -5.30 -2.16 12.42
CA MET A 11 -4.83 -2.17 11.03
C MET A 11 -5.37 -0.98 10.25
N PRO A 12 -4.66 -0.51 9.20
CA PRO A 12 -5.20 0.46 8.25
C PRO A 12 -6.47 -0.06 7.60
N VAL A 13 -7.43 0.83 7.37
CA VAL A 13 -8.70 0.46 6.73
C VAL A 13 -8.54 0.46 5.22
N TYR A 14 -8.81 -0.66 4.59
CA TYR A 14 -8.87 -0.78 3.14
C TYR A 14 -10.31 -0.64 2.66
N LEU A 15 -10.57 0.40 1.87
CA LEU A 15 -11.90 0.71 1.34
C LEU A 15 -12.26 -0.10 0.09
N GLY A 16 -11.33 -0.91 -0.40
CA GLY A 16 -11.51 -1.72 -1.60
C GLY A 16 -11.20 -0.99 -2.91
N GLN A 17 -11.55 -1.65 -3.99
CA GLN A 17 -11.49 -1.13 -5.36
C GLN A 17 -12.70 -0.22 -5.57
N GLN A 18 -12.53 1.08 -5.35
CA GLN A 18 -13.65 2.02 -5.19
C GLN A 18 -14.46 2.23 -6.47
N ASP A 19 -13.81 2.30 -7.61
CA ASP A 19 -14.49 2.45 -8.89
C ASP A 19 -15.35 1.23 -9.22
N ALA A 20 -14.86 0.01 -8.97
CA ALA A 20 -15.63 -1.21 -9.16
C ALA A 20 -16.82 -1.30 -8.17
N LEU A 21 -16.59 -0.99 -6.90
CA LEU A 21 -17.63 -1.02 -5.86
C LEU A 21 -18.75 0.00 -6.11
N LEU A 22 -18.40 1.16 -6.65
CA LEU A 22 -19.36 2.25 -6.89
C LEU A 22 -19.96 2.23 -8.31
N GLN A 23 -19.47 1.36 -9.20
CA GLN A 23 -19.94 1.23 -10.59
C GLN A 23 -21.48 1.09 -10.73
N PRO A 24 -22.20 0.37 -9.87
CA PRO A 24 -23.66 0.29 -9.98
C PRO A 24 -24.38 1.65 -9.94
N TYR A 25 -23.81 2.64 -9.26
CA TYR A 25 -24.39 3.98 -9.11
C TYR A 25 -24.30 4.83 -10.37
N VAL A 26 -23.41 4.52 -11.30
CA VAL A 26 -23.30 5.20 -12.60
C VAL A 26 -24.60 5.12 -13.41
N ARG A 27 -25.41 4.09 -13.19
CA ARG A 27 -26.68 3.89 -13.90
C ARG A 27 -27.83 4.72 -13.37
N ILE A 28 -27.71 5.25 -12.15
CA ILE A 28 -28.82 5.93 -11.44
C ILE A 28 -28.49 7.37 -11.03
N LEU A 29 -27.24 7.80 -11.17
CA LEU A 29 -26.77 9.15 -10.82
C LEU A 29 -26.22 9.84 -12.06
N THR A 30 -26.44 11.15 -12.13
CA THR A 30 -25.75 12.02 -13.10
C THR A 30 -24.27 12.17 -12.73
N GLN A 31 -23.44 12.64 -13.68
CA GLN A 31 -22.03 12.88 -13.40
C GLN A 31 -21.82 13.90 -12.28
N ASP A 32 -22.62 14.99 -12.26
CA ASP A 32 -22.54 16.01 -11.21
C ASP A 32 -22.88 15.45 -9.83
N GLU A 33 -23.88 14.56 -9.76
CA GLU A 33 -24.24 13.90 -8.50
C GLU A 33 -23.13 12.94 -8.03
N ILE A 34 -22.49 12.22 -8.95
CA ILE A 34 -21.33 11.36 -8.66
C ILE A 34 -20.21 12.22 -8.08
N ASP A 35 -19.80 13.29 -8.77
CA ASP A 35 -18.72 14.17 -8.36
C ASP A 35 -18.98 14.79 -6.97
N ILE A 36 -20.19 15.28 -6.72
CA ILE A 36 -20.57 15.83 -5.42
C ILE A 36 -20.49 14.78 -4.32
N ARG A 37 -20.98 13.56 -4.56
CA ARG A 37 -21.03 12.49 -3.55
C ARG A 37 -19.63 11.95 -3.25
N ILE A 38 -18.81 11.74 -4.28
CA ILE A 38 -17.41 11.32 -4.13
C ILE A 38 -16.65 12.38 -3.32
N LYS A 39 -16.76 13.64 -3.67
CA LYS A 39 -16.09 14.73 -2.97
C LYS A 39 -16.51 14.83 -1.49
N ARG A 40 -17.80 14.66 -1.19
CA ARG A 40 -18.31 14.61 0.19
C ARG A 40 -17.76 13.41 0.94
N PHE A 41 -17.69 12.25 0.29
CA PHE A 41 -17.17 11.03 0.90
C PHE A 41 -15.67 11.16 1.19
N TRP A 42 -14.87 11.69 0.27
CA TRP A 42 -13.44 11.96 0.48
C TRP A 42 -13.21 12.91 1.67
N ARG A 43 -13.93 14.00 1.74
CA ARG A 43 -13.87 14.92 2.90
C ARG A 43 -14.24 14.24 4.21
N TYR A 44 -15.20 13.36 4.18
CA TYR A 44 -15.62 12.62 5.36
C TYR A 44 -14.51 11.67 5.84
N LEU A 45 -13.88 10.94 4.93
CA LEU A 45 -12.77 10.02 5.24
C LEU A 45 -11.61 10.72 5.94
N ASP A 46 -11.21 11.90 5.44
CA ASP A 46 -10.07 12.65 5.97
C ASP A 46 -10.35 13.30 7.33
N ARG A 47 -11.57 13.75 7.58
CA ARG A 47 -11.88 14.65 8.70
C ARG A 47 -12.55 13.99 9.89
N THR A 48 -13.10 12.80 9.73
CA THR A 48 -13.94 12.21 10.76
C THR A 48 -13.17 11.38 11.77
N LEU A 49 -12.08 10.78 11.37
CA LEU A 49 -11.19 10.00 12.23
C LEU A 49 -9.75 10.46 12.02
N PRO A 50 -9.17 11.26 12.93
CA PRO A 50 -7.85 11.86 12.75
C PRO A 50 -6.72 10.86 12.49
N ASP A 51 -6.79 9.67 13.06
CA ASP A 51 -5.78 8.62 12.94
C ASP A 51 -6.19 7.50 11.97
N ALA A 52 -7.29 7.70 11.22
CA ALA A 52 -7.75 6.70 10.28
C ALA A 52 -6.85 6.67 9.04
N PHE A 53 -5.96 5.70 9.01
CA PHE A 53 -5.09 5.45 7.88
C PHE A 53 -5.86 4.67 6.81
N MET A 54 -6.54 5.41 5.93
CA MET A 54 -7.42 4.86 4.90
C MET A 54 -6.68 4.63 3.59
N HIS A 55 -7.00 3.53 2.92
CA HIS A 55 -6.48 3.18 1.61
C HIS A 55 -7.61 2.86 0.64
N ALA A 56 -7.52 3.39 -0.56
CA ALA A 56 -8.45 3.11 -1.66
C ALA A 56 -7.67 2.76 -2.92
N ASN A 57 -8.16 1.79 -3.68
CA ASN A 57 -7.64 1.48 -5.00
C ASN A 57 -8.66 1.83 -6.08
N ILE A 58 -8.18 2.21 -7.26
CA ILE A 58 -8.95 2.50 -8.48
C ILE A 58 -8.22 1.97 -9.72
N GLY A 59 -8.86 1.91 -10.86
CA GLY A 59 -8.31 1.37 -12.11
C GLY A 59 -8.48 -0.16 -12.21
N PRO A 60 -7.95 -0.82 -13.25
CA PRO A 60 -7.27 -0.24 -14.40
C PRO A 60 -8.21 0.41 -15.42
N SER A 61 -9.53 0.12 -15.34
CA SER A 61 -10.51 0.55 -16.32
C SER A 61 -10.89 2.02 -16.15
N ASP A 62 -11.19 2.65 -17.28
CA ASP A 62 -11.81 3.97 -17.27
C ASP A 62 -13.27 3.89 -16.86
N SER A 63 -13.67 4.76 -15.95
CA SER A 63 -15.07 4.90 -15.55
C SER A 63 -15.35 6.32 -15.06
N PRO A 64 -16.64 6.73 -15.10
CA PRO A 64 -17.08 8.00 -14.49
C PRO A 64 -16.66 8.12 -13.01
N ILE A 65 -16.63 7.01 -12.27
CA ILE A 65 -16.21 6.97 -10.86
C ILE A 65 -14.70 7.20 -10.73
N THR A 66 -13.87 6.50 -11.53
CA THR A 66 -12.41 6.65 -11.55
C THR A 66 -12.05 8.12 -11.74
N ARG A 67 -12.62 8.75 -12.77
CA ARG A 67 -12.37 10.17 -13.08
C ARG A 67 -12.91 11.10 -11.99
N ALA A 68 -14.06 10.81 -11.38
CA ALA A 68 -14.60 11.59 -10.27
C ALA A 68 -13.70 11.53 -9.03
N ILE A 69 -13.12 10.37 -8.72
CA ILE A 69 -12.19 10.20 -7.62
C ILE A 69 -10.91 11.01 -7.88
N LEU A 70 -10.33 10.94 -9.08
CA LEU A 70 -9.15 11.72 -9.44
C LEU A 70 -9.42 13.22 -9.31
N ARG A 71 -10.55 13.72 -9.82
CA ARG A 71 -10.92 15.14 -9.67
C ARG A 71 -11.09 15.56 -8.22
N ALA A 72 -11.76 14.74 -7.41
CA ALA A 72 -11.95 15.02 -5.99
C ALA A 72 -10.61 15.07 -5.24
N ASP A 73 -9.71 14.15 -5.55
CA ASP A 73 -8.39 14.06 -4.93
C ASP A 73 -7.51 15.28 -5.29
N ALA A 74 -7.46 15.67 -6.58
CA ALA A 74 -6.76 16.85 -7.06
C ALA A 74 -7.30 18.14 -6.45
N GLU A 75 -8.62 18.27 -6.30
CA GLU A 75 -9.23 19.48 -5.75
C GLU A 75 -9.04 19.59 -4.23
N LEU A 76 -9.21 18.49 -3.52
CA LEU A 76 -9.17 18.48 -2.06
C LEU A 76 -7.75 18.44 -1.49
N LYS A 77 -6.81 17.84 -2.21
CA LYS A 77 -5.39 17.70 -1.81
C LYS A 77 -5.22 17.16 -0.38
N GLN A 78 -6.06 16.21 -0.01
CA GLN A 78 -6.11 15.63 1.32
C GLN A 78 -5.07 14.52 1.48
N VAL A 79 -4.66 14.23 2.72
CA VAL A 79 -3.75 13.11 3.00
C VAL A 79 -4.47 11.78 2.89
N SER A 80 -5.67 11.68 3.46
CA SER A 80 -6.47 10.46 3.47
C SER A 80 -7.66 10.57 2.51
N PRO A 81 -8.02 9.50 1.78
CA PRO A 81 -7.34 8.19 1.76
C PRO A 81 -6.04 8.21 0.95
N ASN A 82 -5.10 7.31 1.28
CA ASN A 82 -4.02 6.97 0.38
C ASN A 82 -4.61 6.28 -0.84
N LEU A 83 -4.41 6.87 -2.01
CA LEU A 83 -4.98 6.40 -3.26
C LEU A 83 -3.93 5.69 -4.11
N THR A 84 -4.29 4.51 -4.63
CA THR A 84 -3.47 3.77 -5.59
C THR A 84 -4.26 3.51 -6.86
N PHE A 85 -3.66 3.81 -8.00
CA PHE A 85 -4.16 3.45 -9.32
C PHE A 85 -3.51 2.13 -9.76
N ILE A 86 -4.34 1.11 -10.00
CA ILE A 86 -3.89 -0.16 -10.58
C ILE A 86 -3.76 0.05 -12.10
N TYR A 87 -2.55 -0.01 -12.60
CA TYR A 87 -2.25 0.15 -14.01
C TYR A 87 -2.14 -1.19 -14.71
N ASP A 88 -2.79 -1.32 -15.85
CA ASP A 88 -2.66 -2.43 -16.75
C ASP A 88 -2.51 -1.89 -18.19
N PRO A 89 -1.38 -2.16 -18.89
CA PRO A 89 -1.14 -1.63 -20.22
C PRO A 89 -2.14 -2.11 -21.27
N ASP A 90 -2.79 -3.24 -21.04
CA ASP A 90 -3.78 -3.81 -21.98
C ASP A 90 -5.20 -3.27 -21.75
N ILE A 91 -5.44 -2.59 -20.61
CA ILE A 91 -6.78 -2.13 -20.20
C ILE A 91 -6.84 -0.61 -20.05
N THR A 92 -5.79 0.02 -19.49
CA THR A 92 -5.78 1.44 -19.14
C THR A 92 -5.62 2.32 -20.37
N PRO A 93 -6.60 3.18 -20.73
CA PRO A 93 -6.45 4.11 -21.86
C PRO A 93 -5.40 5.19 -21.57
N ASP A 94 -4.69 5.63 -22.61
CA ASP A 94 -3.62 6.64 -22.50
C ASP A 94 -4.10 7.98 -21.92
N ASP A 95 -5.32 8.41 -22.27
CA ASP A 95 -5.89 9.66 -21.76
C ASP A 95 -6.21 9.58 -20.25
N LEU A 96 -6.65 8.41 -19.76
CA LEU A 96 -6.81 8.18 -18.33
C LEU A 96 -5.45 8.17 -17.61
N LEU A 97 -4.44 7.52 -18.18
CA LEU A 97 -3.09 7.51 -17.62
C LEU A 97 -2.50 8.93 -17.55
N LEU A 98 -2.77 9.75 -18.56
CA LEU A 98 -2.38 11.17 -18.55
C LEU A 98 -3.09 11.96 -17.44
N GLU A 99 -4.38 11.69 -17.19
CA GLU A 99 -5.13 12.30 -16.09
C GLU A 99 -4.55 11.88 -14.73
N VAL A 100 -4.23 10.60 -14.56
CA VAL A 100 -3.52 10.08 -13.38
C VAL A 100 -2.19 10.79 -13.17
N ALA A 101 -1.38 10.95 -14.22
CA ALA A 101 -0.09 11.64 -14.14
C ALA A 101 -0.26 13.12 -13.73
N LYS A 102 -1.24 13.82 -14.29
CA LYS A 102 -1.57 15.20 -13.89
C LYS A 102 -1.95 15.28 -12.41
N ASN A 103 -2.77 14.33 -11.94
CA ASN A 103 -3.19 14.27 -10.55
C ASN A 103 -1.99 14.07 -9.61
N ILE A 104 -1.03 13.21 -9.99
CA ILE A 104 0.22 13.02 -9.25
C ILE A 104 1.00 14.34 -9.14
N CYS A 105 1.10 15.10 -10.21
CA CYS A 105 1.76 16.40 -10.19
C CYS A 105 1.04 17.41 -9.26
N GLU A 106 -0.28 17.35 -9.15
CA GLU A 106 -1.09 18.27 -8.36
C GLU A 106 -1.10 17.97 -6.86
N CYS A 107 -1.15 16.70 -6.47
CA CYS A 107 -1.35 16.31 -5.08
C CYS A 107 -0.51 15.08 -4.62
N SER A 108 0.49 14.67 -5.42
CA SER A 108 1.36 13.53 -5.12
C SER A 108 0.63 12.17 -5.01
N LYS A 109 -0.56 12.08 -5.58
CA LYS A 109 -1.42 10.88 -5.63
C LYS A 109 -2.14 10.79 -6.98
N PRO A 110 -2.61 9.60 -7.38
CA PRO A 110 -2.43 8.28 -6.75
C PRO A 110 -1.01 7.72 -6.94
N HIS A 111 -0.65 6.73 -6.15
CA HIS A 111 0.48 5.85 -6.49
C HIS A 111 0.08 4.91 -7.62
N ILE A 112 1.04 4.50 -8.45
CA ILE A 112 0.77 3.58 -9.55
C ILE A 112 1.30 2.19 -9.17
N ALA A 113 0.44 1.17 -9.29
CA ALA A 113 0.79 -0.22 -9.10
C ALA A 113 0.62 -1.01 -10.41
N ASN A 114 1.54 -1.92 -10.69
CA ASN A 114 1.50 -2.76 -11.88
C ASN A 114 0.52 -3.93 -11.68
N GLY A 115 -0.71 -3.82 -12.20
CA GLY A 115 -1.76 -4.82 -12.07
C GLY A 115 -1.33 -6.22 -12.50
N PRO A 116 -0.87 -6.43 -13.74
CA PRO A 116 -0.42 -7.74 -14.25
C PRO A 116 0.65 -8.44 -13.38
N VAL A 117 1.52 -7.67 -12.71
CA VAL A 117 2.51 -8.26 -11.80
C VAL A 117 1.83 -8.73 -10.51
N HIS A 118 0.94 -7.92 -9.94
CA HIS A 118 0.22 -8.27 -8.72
C HIS A 118 -0.72 -9.45 -8.93
N ASP A 119 -1.41 -9.53 -10.07
CA ASP A 119 -2.29 -10.64 -10.41
C ASP A 119 -1.56 -11.98 -10.53
N LYS A 120 -0.30 -11.96 -10.99
CA LYS A 120 0.56 -13.16 -11.02
C LYS A 120 0.99 -13.61 -9.63
N ILE A 121 1.16 -12.67 -8.70
CA ILE A 121 1.58 -12.98 -7.31
C ILE A 121 0.38 -13.43 -6.47
N PHE A 122 -0.75 -12.74 -6.59
CA PHE A 122 -1.94 -12.98 -5.77
C PHE A 122 -3.02 -13.75 -6.54
N THR A 123 -2.70 -14.98 -6.92
CA THR A 123 -3.58 -15.83 -7.75
C THR A 123 -4.86 -16.29 -7.06
N LYS A 124 -4.95 -16.19 -5.72
CA LYS A 124 -6.11 -16.61 -4.94
C LYS A 124 -6.65 -15.49 -4.07
N GLY A 125 -7.95 -15.22 -4.19
CA GLY A 125 -8.70 -14.36 -3.29
C GLY A 125 -8.40 -12.85 -3.38
N GLY A 126 -7.61 -12.43 -4.38
CA GLY A 126 -7.30 -11.04 -4.62
C GLY A 126 -6.35 -10.39 -3.62
N TYR A 127 -6.05 -9.12 -3.86
CA TYR A 127 -5.15 -8.30 -3.06
C TYR A 127 -5.69 -6.86 -2.93
N GLY A 128 -5.12 -6.12 -1.98
CA GLY A 128 -5.26 -4.67 -1.87
C GLY A 128 -3.89 -4.01 -1.74
N ILE A 129 -3.72 -2.83 -2.32
CA ILE A 129 -2.54 -2.00 -2.06
C ILE A 129 -2.88 -1.15 -0.85
N VAL A 130 -2.21 -1.41 0.26
CA VAL A 130 -2.56 -0.85 1.58
C VAL A 130 -1.32 -0.45 2.36
N SER A 131 -1.54 0.20 3.50
CA SER A 131 -0.48 0.66 4.39
C SER A 131 0.51 1.58 3.66
N CYS A 132 1.79 1.30 3.65
CA CYS A 132 2.79 2.06 2.90
C CYS A 132 2.91 1.56 1.45
N TYR A 133 1.77 1.38 0.75
CA TYR A 133 1.67 0.86 -0.63
C TYR A 133 2.15 -0.58 -0.79
N ASN A 134 1.98 -1.39 0.24
CA ASN A 134 2.24 -2.82 0.19
C ASN A 134 1.04 -3.55 -0.41
N SER A 135 1.32 -4.54 -1.26
CA SER A 135 0.30 -5.46 -1.74
C SER A 135 0.08 -6.55 -0.70
N LEU A 136 -1.11 -6.61 -0.15
CA LEU A 136 -1.48 -7.60 0.85
C LEU A 136 -2.67 -8.44 0.38
N PRO A 137 -2.70 -9.74 0.70
CA PRO A 137 -3.84 -10.59 0.38
C PRO A 137 -5.11 -10.10 1.07
N LEU A 138 -6.24 -10.10 0.38
CA LEU A 138 -7.55 -9.89 1.00
C LEU A 138 -7.87 -11.03 1.96
N ALA A 139 -8.56 -10.74 3.06
CA ALA A 139 -8.77 -11.63 4.19
C ALA A 139 -7.49 -12.15 4.87
N GLY A 140 -6.36 -11.47 4.62
CA GLY A 140 -5.05 -11.70 5.23
C GLY A 140 -4.46 -10.40 5.73
N GLY A 141 -3.13 -10.26 5.62
CA GLY A 141 -2.44 -9.05 6.05
C GLY A 141 -0.93 -9.20 6.09
N GLY A 142 -0.27 -8.25 6.77
CA GLY A 142 1.14 -8.35 7.10
C GLY A 142 1.34 -9.01 8.46
N SER A 143 2.12 -10.08 8.55
CA SER A 143 2.44 -10.74 9.82
C SER A 143 3.48 -9.96 10.62
N THR A 144 4.47 -9.40 9.94
CA THR A 144 5.53 -8.58 10.54
C THR A 144 6.17 -7.69 9.49
N LEU A 145 6.85 -6.63 9.95
CA LEU A 145 7.69 -5.78 9.10
C LEU A 145 9.04 -5.57 9.81
N VAL A 146 10.12 -5.91 9.13
CA VAL A 146 11.48 -5.61 9.56
C VAL A 146 12.13 -4.71 8.51
N ARG A 147 12.83 -3.65 8.95
CA ARG A 147 13.41 -2.63 8.07
C ARG A 147 14.93 -2.59 8.21
N LEU A 148 15.63 -2.49 7.07
CA LEU A 148 17.04 -2.18 7.03
C LEU A 148 17.29 -0.67 7.02
N ASN A 149 18.20 -0.21 7.83
CA ASN A 149 18.77 1.14 7.75
C ASN A 149 19.94 1.13 6.78
N LEU A 150 19.68 1.43 5.50
CA LEU A 150 20.70 1.36 4.44
C LEU A 150 21.85 2.33 4.68
N LYS A 151 21.57 3.53 5.26
CA LYS A 151 22.64 4.47 5.65
C LYS A 151 23.61 3.82 6.61
N ALA A 152 23.10 3.27 7.71
CA ALA A 152 23.95 2.66 8.73
C ALA A 152 24.73 1.44 8.21
N ILE A 153 24.18 0.70 7.24
CA ILE A 153 24.84 -0.40 6.57
C ILE A 153 25.97 0.13 5.66
N ALA A 154 25.69 1.17 4.86
CA ALA A 154 26.68 1.83 4.01
C ALA A 154 27.84 2.43 4.82
N GLU A 155 27.57 3.03 5.97
CA GLU A 155 28.60 3.55 6.88
C GLU A 155 29.54 2.45 7.40
N ARG A 156 29.03 1.24 7.63
CA ARG A 156 29.78 0.07 8.12
C ARG A 156 30.58 -0.66 7.05
N SER A 157 30.25 -0.49 5.77
CA SER A 157 31.00 -1.11 4.68
C SER A 157 32.36 -0.43 4.51
N GLU A 158 33.35 -1.17 4.06
CA GLU A 158 34.70 -0.62 3.78
C GLU A 158 34.75 0.12 2.42
N SER A 159 34.00 -0.36 1.45
CA SER A 159 33.93 0.17 0.08
C SER A 159 32.56 -0.07 -0.55
N LEU A 160 32.36 0.49 -1.78
CA LEU A 160 31.20 0.18 -2.59
C LEU A 160 31.09 -1.31 -2.93
N GLU A 161 32.21 -1.96 -3.24
CA GLU A 161 32.26 -3.39 -3.54
C GLU A 161 31.91 -4.21 -2.29
N ASP A 162 32.52 -3.90 -1.14
CA ASP A 162 32.23 -4.55 0.14
C ASP A 162 30.75 -4.41 0.52
N PHE A 163 30.17 -3.25 0.27
CA PHE A 163 28.73 -3.01 0.54
C PHE A 163 27.85 -4.04 -0.17
N PHE A 164 28.07 -4.28 -1.47
CA PHE A 164 27.23 -5.18 -2.25
C PHE A 164 27.59 -6.66 -2.08
N THR A 165 28.87 -6.98 -1.84
CA THR A 165 29.32 -8.37 -1.81
C THR A 165 29.27 -9.01 -0.43
N HIS A 166 29.40 -8.23 0.64
CA HIS A 166 29.46 -8.76 2.00
C HIS A 166 28.50 -8.07 2.96
N THR A 167 28.60 -6.74 3.11
CA THR A 167 27.93 -6.05 4.21
C THR A 167 26.40 -6.07 4.05
N LEU A 168 25.85 -5.67 2.88
CA LEU A 168 24.39 -5.69 2.65
C LEU A 168 23.82 -7.13 2.69
N PRO A 169 24.41 -8.13 2.01
CA PRO A 169 23.95 -9.52 2.12
C PRO A 169 23.90 -10.05 3.55
N HIS A 170 24.89 -9.73 4.37
CA HIS A 170 24.92 -10.11 5.79
C HIS A 170 23.70 -9.55 6.54
N TYR A 171 23.41 -8.25 6.41
CA TYR A 171 22.25 -7.64 7.07
C TYR A 171 20.91 -8.11 6.50
N CYS A 172 20.83 -8.43 5.20
CA CYS A 172 19.65 -9.08 4.63
C CYS A 172 19.39 -10.46 5.25
N GLN A 173 20.42 -11.27 5.48
CA GLN A 173 20.27 -12.56 6.17
C GLN A 173 19.79 -12.36 7.63
N GLN A 174 20.32 -11.38 8.34
CA GLN A 174 19.83 -11.05 9.68
C GLN A 174 18.37 -10.58 9.66
N GLN A 175 17.97 -9.79 8.65
CA GLN A 175 16.57 -9.37 8.48
C GLN A 175 15.65 -10.59 8.31
N ILE A 176 16.03 -11.55 7.48
CA ILE A 176 15.28 -12.79 7.27
C ILE A 176 15.17 -13.56 8.59
N ALA A 177 16.28 -13.76 9.30
CA ALA A 177 16.27 -14.47 10.58
C ALA A 177 15.36 -13.82 11.64
N ILE A 178 15.32 -12.48 11.69
CA ILE A 178 14.41 -11.75 12.58
C ILE A 178 12.95 -11.93 12.14
N ILE A 179 12.68 -11.91 10.84
CA ILE A 179 11.33 -12.12 10.29
C ILE A 179 10.85 -13.53 10.65
N ASP A 180 11.68 -14.54 10.43
CA ASP A 180 11.37 -15.95 10.72
C ASP A 180 11.07 -16.15 12.22
N ALA A 181 11.93 -15.62 13.10
CA ALA A 181 11.71 -15.70 14.55
C ALA A 181 10.41 -14.99 15.00
N ARG A 182 10.07 -13.84 14.40
CA ARG A 182 8.83 -13.15 14.69
C ARG A 182 7.59 -13.90 14.16
N CYS A 183 7.69 -14.49 12.98
CA CYS A 183 6.62 -15.33 12.44
C CYS A 183 6.43 -16.59 13.31
N GLU A 184 7.50 -17.26 13.68
CA GLU A 184 7.45 -18.41 14.60
C GLU A 184 6.76 -18.04 15.92
N PHE A 185 7.17 -16.93 16.54
CA PHE A 185 6.50 -16.45 17.75
C PHE A 185 5.02 -16.17 17.53
N LEU A 186 4.66 -15.47 16.44
CA LEU A 186 3.29 -15.07 16.14
C LEU A 186 2.38 -16.29 15.94
N TYR A 187 2.84 -17.28 15.17
CA TYR A 187 2.03 -18.46 14.81
C TYR A 187 2.03 -19.55 15.87
N GLN A 188 3.13 -19.73 16.63
CA GLN A 188 3.29 -20.88 17.49
C GLN A 188 3.19 -20.58 18.99
N GLN A 189 3.48 -19.34 19.40
CA GLN A 189 3.63 -19.00 20.82
C GLN A 189 2.65 -17.93 21.31
N SER A 190 2.29 -16.95 20.47
CA SER A 190 1.50 -15.81 20.91
C SER A 190 0.00 -16.10 21.04
N HIS A 191 -0.48 -17.17 20.44
CA HIS A 191 -1.91 -17.48 20.29
C HIS A 191 -2.72 -16.36 19.62
N PHE A 192 -2.06 -15.48 18.86
CA PHE A 192 -2.68 -14.29 18.26
C PHE A 192 -3.85 -14.67 17.35
N PHE A 193 -3.63 -15.59 16.42
CA PHE A 193 -4.66 -15.98 15.47
C PHE A 193 -5.77 -16.81 16.14
N GLU A 194 -5.43 -17.66 17.09
CA GLU A 194 -6.42 -18.44 17.86
C GLU A 194 -7.35 -17.56 18.69
N ASN A 195 -6.83 -16.44 19.21
CA ASN A 195 -7.60 -15.50 20.01
C ASN A 195 -8.27 -14.39 19.19
N SER A 196 -7.91 -14.24 17.92
CA SER A 196 -8.49 -13.23 17.05
C SER A 196 -9.97 -13.50 16.78
N PHE A 197 -10.83 -12.58 17.18
CA PHE A 197 -12.26 -12.61 16.85
C PHE A 197 -12.48 -12.66 15.33
N LEU A 198 -11.70 -11.92 14.53
CA LEU A 198 -11.85 -11.89 13.07
C LEU A 198 -11.53 -13.23 12.39
N VAL A 199 -10.57 -13.99 12.95
CA VAL A 199 -10.25 -15.35 12.50
C VAL A 199 -11.36 -16.32 12.90
N LYS A 200 -11.87 -16.22 14.14
CA LYS A 200 -12.98 -17.08 14.64
C LYS A 200 -14.26 -16.90 13.83
N GLU A 201 -14.54 -15.69 13.37
CA GLU A 201 -15.70 -15.39 12.52
C GLU A 201 -15.45 -15.70 11.02
N GLY A 202 -14.27 -16.22 10.67
CA GLY A 202 -13.92 -16.54 9.27
C GLY A 202 -13.71 -15.33 8.36
N LEU A 203 -13.49 -14.15 8.94
CA LEU A 203 -13.25 -12.91 8.21
C LEU A 203 -11.77 -12.74 7.83
N LEU A 204 -10.87 -13.39 8.58
CA LEU A 204 -9.44 -13.46 8.29
C LEU A 204 -8.99 -14.92 8.25
N ASP A 205 -8.05 -15.18 7.36
CA ASP A 205 -7.36 -16.46 7.20
C ASP A 205 -5.88 -16.26 7.64
N ALA A 206 -5.48 -16.98 8.70
CA ALA A 206 -4.13 -16.90 9.23
C ALA A 206 -3.04 -17.25 8.20
N ASP A 207 -3.35 -18.18 7.28
CA ASP A 207 -2.42 -18.61 6.24
C ASP A 207 -2.24 -17.58 5.12
N ARG A 208 -3.03 -16.51 5.13
CA ARG A 208 -2.93 -15.40 4.18
C ARG A 208 -2.17 -14.19 4.72
N PHE A 209 -1.48 -14.33 5.83
CA PHE A 209 -0.61 -13.28 6.34
C PHE A 209 0.81 -13.45 5.79
N VAL A 210 1.37 -12.38 5.29
CA VAL A 210 2.70 -12.36 4.67
C VAL A 210 3.67 -11.49 5.47
N PRO A 211 4.91 -11.94 5.67
CA PRO A 211 5.95 -11.10 6.24
C PRO A 211 6.41 -10.06 5.22
N MET A 212 6.80 -8.88 5.72
CA MET A 212 7.20 -7.76 4.88
C MET A 212 8.64 -7.36 5.15
N PHE A 213 9.36 -7.10 4.06
CA PHE A 213 10.65 -6.44 4.08
C PHE A 213 10.47 -4.93 3.93
N GLY A 214 11.27 -4.16 4.66
CA GLY A 214 11.35 -2.72 4.47
C GLY A 214 12.80 -2.26 4.39
N MET A 215 13.00 -1.08 3.85
CA MET A 215 14.27 -0.38 3.86
C MET A 215 14.04 1.12 3.95
N TYR A 216 15.01 1.85 4.48
CA TYR A 216 15.00 3.32 4.54
C TYR A 216 16.43 3.86 4.52
N GLY A 217 16.56 5.16 4.29
CA GLY A 217 17.86 5.81 4.22
C GLY A 217 18.61 5.55 2.92
N LEU A 218 17.88 5.33 1.81
CA LEU A 218 18.50 5.03 0.50
C LEU A 218 19.31 6.21 -0.03
N ALA A 219 18.78 7.43 0.00
CA ALA A 219 19.48 8.60 -0.50
C ALA A 219 20.78 8.85 0.28
N GLU A 220 20.71 8.74 1.60
CA GLU A 220 21.86 8.89 2.49
C GLU A 220 22.90 7.76 2.27
N ALA A 221 22.45 6.52 2.04
CA ALA A 221 23.33 5.42 1.73
C ALA A 221 24.07 5.65 0.41
N VAL A 222 23.37 6.14 -0.61
CA VAL A 222 23.99 6.50 -1.91
C VAL A 222 25.08 7.55 -1.71
N ASN A 223 24.81 8.61 -0.95
CA ASN A 223 25.79 9.66 -0.67
C ASN A 223 27.05 9.08 0.00
N VAL A 224 26.87 8.28 1.06
CA VAL A 224 27.98 7.61 1.75
C VAL A 224 28.81 6.72 0.82
N LEU A 225 28.14 5.95 -0.04
CA LEU A 225 28.82 5.05 -0.99
C LEU A 225 29.52 5.80 -2.11
N CYS A 226 28.93 6.92 -2.61
CA CYS A 226 29.60 7.80 -3.57
C CYS A 226 30.88 8.41 -3.00
N GLU A 227 30.83 8.92 -1.76
CA GLU A 227 32.01 9.45 -1.06
C GLU A 227 33.11 8.37 -0.94
N LYS A 228 32.76 7.13 -0.52
CA LYS A 228 33.71 6.02 -0.43
C LYS A 228 34.28 5.59 -1.77
N ALA A 229 33.55 5.78 -2.85
CA ALA A 229 33.98 5.49 -4.22
C ALA A 229 34.75 6.66 -4.88
N GLY A 230 34.91 7.82 -4.18
CA GLY A 230 35.55 9.02 -4.74
C GLY A 230 34.72 9.68 -5.85
N MET A 231 33.40 9.44 -5.87
CA MET A 231 32.44 10.06 -6.76
C MET A 231 31.84 11.28 -6.05
N THR A 232 32.18 12.49 -6.48
CA THR A 232 31.65 13.76 -5.97
C THR A 232 30.56 14.29 -6.88
#